data_2ea20b9357d540307ada6775cd525b5f
#
_entry.id   2ea20b9357d540307ada6775cd525b5f
#
_cell.length_a   1.000
_cell.length_b   1.000
_cell.length_c   1.000
_cell.angle_alpha   90.00
_cell.angle_beta   90.00
_cell.angle_gamma   90.00
#
_symmetry.space_group_name_H-M   'P 1'
#
loop_
_entity.id
_entity.type
_entity.pdbx_description
1 polymer ?
#
loop_
_entity_poly.entity_id
_entity_poly.type
_entity_poly.pdbx_seq_one_letter_code
_entity_poly.pdbx_strand_id
1 'polypeptide(L)'
;MMPTLPRAPLCSLAALLLALPLSLAQAADAPRCRYVTIGKLPLQYTGPGLQVTTEGVINGTPATMLVDTGAYDSFLTRTGTERRGMKLSNLGRVAQGVGGFSSIYQTRIKEFVAGPARSERGHMRVLSDFGFTPSFDAILGAPFLLQTDLEISLATKEMKFFQPVNCGDTHLAYWDADALVIPFDTSSETTPNPYFMVLVNGVKMRAIIDTGAAATTISLAAARRAGLKLDAPDVTKAGHVVGVGDDKAAFWHTAFKSFQIGEEVIQNADIGVVERKGSDVDILLGDDFLRSHRVLIAMSQRKLYVSYVGGQPFEQRRKLVESWIQEEADAGNGDAQMRLANMYAHGDGVASDAQTSGKWLEKAAASGNAYANLYSGRSLLRQGRAGDAAPRLRLALDKLPANRNAALALYIARLRTGQAELGRTELATAFARSEDDEWPAPVAAFYLGKTSAEQVLKQAGEDRALGAKRRCMAIDSMLEFHEAQGDSAGVQAMAAARKQHCSNDKDDADDD
;
A
#
# COMPACT_ATOMS: atom_id res chain seq x y z
N MET A 1 -61.84 98.68 18.68
CA MET A 1 -61.13 99.53 17.74
C MET A 1 -60.15 98.65 16.97
N MET A 2 -60.48 98.38 15.72
CA MET A 2 -59.58 97.69 14.82
C MET A 2 -58.59 98.65 14.23
N PRO A 3 -57.39 98.18 13.84
CA PRO A 3 -56.81 98.57 12.60
C PRO A 3 -56.21 97.41 11.79
N THR A 4 -56.65 97.36 10.63
CA THR A 4 -56.17 97.18 9.23
C THR A 4 -54.81 96.49 9.03
N LEU A 5 -54.80 95.37 8.32
CA LEU A 5 -53.72 94.69 7.65
C LEU A 5 -53.24 95.40 6.37
N PRO A 6 -51.97 95.38 6.04
CA PRO A 6 -51.49 95.59 4.71
C PRO A 6 -51.17 94.32 3.92
N ARG A 7 -51.48 94.27 2.66
CA ARG A 7 -51.22 93.25 1.65
C ARG A 7 -49.68 93.13 1.43
N ALA A 8 -49.17 91.92 1.41
CA ALA A 8 -47.81 91.58 0.93
C ALA A 8 -47.86 90.91 -0.49
N PRO A 9 -46.86 91.06 -1.33
CA PRO A 9 -46.83 90.61 -2.71
C PRO A 9 -46.47 89.11 -2.86
N LEU A 10 -47.02 88.55 -3.91
CA LEU A 10 -46.68 87.19 -4.40
C LEU A 10 -45.23 87.09 -4.84
N CYS A 11 -44.43 86.24 -4.18
CA CYS A 11 -43.18 85.77 -4.70
C CYS A 11 -43.39 84.40 -5.37
N SER A 12 -43.09 84.31 -6.63
CA SER A 12 -43.10 83.07 -7.45
C SER A 12 -41.95 82.16 -7.01
N LEU A 13 -42.28 81.04 -6.41
CA LEU A 13 -41.30 79.97 -6.19
C LEU A 13 -41.08 79.15 -7.47
N ALA A 14 -39.94 79.32 -8.08
CA ALA A 14 -39.44 78.44 -9.15
C ALA A 14 -38.96 77.13 -8.47
N ALA A 15 -39.66 76.04 -8.72
CA ALA A 15 -39.25 74.70 -8.28
C ALA A 15 -38.07 74.23 -9.13
N LEU A 16 -36.84 74.23 -8.53
CA LEU A 16 -35.66 73.62 -9.12
C LEU A 16 -35.75 72.09 -8.86
N LEU A 17 -36.14 71.28 -9.86
CA LEU A 17 -36.05 69.88 -9.92
C LEU A 17 -34.54 69.46 -10.00
N LEU A 18 -33.92 69.15 -8.88
CA LEU A 18 -32.62 68.46 -8.84
C LEU A 18 -32.84 67.00 -9.35
N ALA A 19 -32.48 66.75 -10.61
CA ALA A 19 -32.31 65.40 -11.13
C ALA A 19 -31.07 64.79 -10.51
N LEU A 20 -31.23 63.94 -9.44
CA LEU A 20 -30.20 63.04 -8.97
C LEU A 20 -29.95 61.97 -10.06
N PRO A 21 -28.68 61.79 -10.52
CA PRO A 21 -28.38 60.67 -11.35
C PRO A 21 -28.54 59.40 -10.53
N LEU A 22 -29.51 58.54 -10.84
CA LEU A 22 -29.53 57.15 -10.41
C LEU A 22 -28.27 56.50 -11.03
N SER A 23 -27.19 56.42 -10.26
CA SER A 23 -26.08 55.51 -10.56
C SER A 23 -26.64 54.10 -10.48
N LEU A 24 -26.95 53.52 -11.61
CA LEU A 24 -27.08 52.07 -11.75
C LEU A 24 -25.74 51.48 -11.31
N ALA A 25 -25.64 51.10 -10.05
CA ALA A 25 -24.57 50.21 -9.59
C ALA A 25 -24.71 48.95 -10.45
N GLN A 26 -23.89 48.83 -11.48
CA GLN A 26 -23.67 47.56 -12.15
C GLN A 26 -23.23 46.62 -11.06
N ALA A 27 -24.11 45.69 -10.68
CA ALA A 27 -23.73 44.55 -9.87
C ALA A 27 -22.60 43.88 -10.65
N ALA A 28 -21.36 44.04 -10.17
CA ALA A 28 -20.23 43.29 -10.68
C ALA A 28 -20.64 41.82 -10.60
N ASP A 29 -20.70 41.13 -11.75
CA ASP A 29 -20.97 39.72 -11.78
C ASP A 29 -20.10 39.05 -10.73
N ALA A 30 -20.71 38.36 -9.76
CA ALA A 30 -19.97 37.63 -8.76
C ALA A 30 -18.96 36.72 -9.49
N PRO A 31 -17.70 36.70 -9.08
CA PRO A 31 -16.67 35.96 -9.80
C PRO A 31 -17.10 34.49 -9.89
N ARG A 32 -17.24 33.98 -11.12
CA ARG A 32 -17.67 32.60 -11.38
C ARG A 32 -16.69 31.61 -10.79
N CYS A 33 -17.20 30.49 -10.24
CA CYS A 33 -16.37 29.38 -9.80
C CYS A 33 -15.49 28.90 -10.95
N ARG A 34 -14.20 28.79 -10.70
CA ARG A 34 -13.24 28.11 -11.57
C ARG A 34 -12.62 26.96 -10.80
N TYR A 35 -12.81 25.77 -11.30
CA TYR A 35 -12.28 24.53 -10.73
C TYR A 35 -11.20 23.98 -11.65
N VAL A 36 -9.92 24.29 -11.33
CA VAL A 36 -8.79 24.11 -12.25
C VAL A 36 -8.02 22.85 -11.84
N THR A 37 -7.83 21.91 -12.76
CA THR A 37 -6.91 20.79 -12.56
C THR A 37 -5.47 21.31 -12.57
N ILE A 38 -4.76 21.12 -11.47
CA ILE A 38 -3.36 21.55 -11.29
C ILE A 38 -2.36 20.41 -11.43
N GLY A 39 -2.84 19.17 -11.43
CA GLY A 39 -1.98 18.00 -11.59
C GLY A 39 -2.75 16.70 -11.68
N LYS A 40 -2.05 15.66 -12.12
CA LYS A 40 -2.55 14.30 -12.25
C LYS A 40 -1.49 13.30 -11.80
N LEU A 41 -1.92 12.21 -11.19
CA LEU A 41 -1.13 11.02 -10.90
C LEU A 41 -1.76 9.84 -11.63
N PRO A 42 -1.11 9.27 -12.64
CA PRO A 42 -1.51 7.97 -13.18
C PRO A 42 -1.27 6.91 -12.11
N LEU A 43 -2.21 5.97 -11.99
CA LEU A 43 -2.18 4.90 -11.00
C LEU A 43 -1.90 3.55 -11.66
N GLN A 44 -1.26 2.68 -10.91
CA GLN A 44 -1.04 1.28 -11.28
C GLN A 44 -1.19 0.39 -10.05
N TYR A 45 -1.40 -0.91 -10.25
CA TYR A 45 -1.45 -1.89 -9.17
C TYR A 45 -0.10 -2.60 -9.06
N THR A 46 0.48 -2.63 -7.86
CA THR A 46 1.85 -3.11 -7.63
C THR A 46 1.94 -4.02 -6.41
N GLY A 47 2.80 -5.03 -6.51
CA GLY A 47 3.12 -5.96 -5.43
C GLY A 47 2.09 -7.06 -5.21
N PRO A 48 2.36 -7.98 -4.27
CA PRO A 48 1.47 -9.12 -4.00
C PRO A 48 0.05 -8.73 -3.57
N GLY A 49 -0.09 -7.56 -2.92
CA GLY A 49 -1.38 -6.99 -2.50
C GLY A 49 -2.09 -6.20 -3.58
N LEU A 50 -1.49 -6.02 -4.77
CA LEU A 50 -1.98 -5.14 -5.83
C LEU A 50 -2.34 -3.74 -5.31
N GLN A 51 -1.43 -3.17 -4.54
CA GLN A 51 -1.59 -1.86 -3.91
C GLN A 51 -1.57 -0.74 -4.97
N VAL A 52 -2.32 0.30 -4.71
CA VAL A 52 -2.41 1.47 -5.60
C VAL A 52 -1.13 2.29 -5.51
N THR A 53 -0.38 2.35 -6.60
CA THR A 53 0.89 3.07 -6.68
C THR A 53 0.93 4.04 -7.85
N THR A 54 1.91 4.92 -7.83
CA THR A 54 2.25 5.83 -8.93
C THR A 54 3.76 5.86 -9.13
N GLU A 55 4.19 6.30 -10.29
CA GLU A 55 5.60 6.53 -10.57
C GLU A 55 6.04 7.93 -10.13
N GLY A 56 7.27 8.02 -9.64
CA GLY A 56 7.91 9.25 -9.24
C GLY A 56 9.43 9.20 -9.39
N VAL A 57 10.12 10.13 -8.76
CA VAL A 57 11.60 10.20 -8.80
C VAL A 57 12.14 10.48 -7.40
N ILE A 58 13.18 9.75 -7.01
CA ILE A 58 13.95 9.99 -5.79
C ILE A 58 15.43 10.13 -6.18
N ASN A 59 16.01 11.30 -5.94
CA ASN A 59 17.41 11.60 -6.26
C ASN A 59 17.79 11.32 -7.74
N GLY A 60 16.90 11.67 -8.68
CA GLY A 60 17.11 11.45 -10.11
C GLY A 60 16.85 10.01 -10.59
N THR A 61 16.45 9.10 -9.71
CA THR A 61 16.17 7.70 -10.04
C THR A 61 14.67 7.42 -9.98
N PRO A 62 14.08 6.71 -10.97
CA PRO A 62 12.68 6.30 -10.92
C PRO A 62 12.33 5.58 -9.63
N ALA A 63 11.13 5.81 -9.14
CA ALA A 63 10.63 5.26 -7.87
C ALA A 63 9.14 4.93 -7.99
N THR A 64 8.76 3.75 -7.52
CA THR A 64 7.36 3.37 -7.34
C THR A 64 6.89 3.84 -5.97
N MET A 65 5.78 4.55 -5.90
CA MET A 65 5.29 5.17 -4.67
C MET A 65 3.87 4.70 -4.36
N LEU A 66 3.67 4.14 -3.18
CA LEU A 66 2.34 3.82 -2.65
C LEU A 66 1.56 5.11 -2.45
N VAL A 67 0.33 5.17 -2.94
CA VAL A 67 -0.58 6.30 -2.71
C VAL A 67 -1.49 5.95 -1.54
N ASP A 68 -1.31 6.62 -0.40
CA ASP A 68 -1.90 6.21 0.87
C ASP A 68 -2.53 7.42 1.60
N THR A 69 -3.83 7.65 1.35
CA THR A 69 -4.59 8.70 2.04
C THR A 69 -4.84 8.40 3.51
N GLY A 70 -4.61 7.16 3.96
CA GLY A 70 -4.66 6.75 5.37
C GLY A 70 -3.39 7.09 6.16
N ALA A 71 -2.24 7.22 5.50
CA ALA A 71 -0.96 7.50 6.14
C ALA A 71 -0.87 8.96 6.62
N TYR A 72 -0.46 9.15 7.88
CA TYR A 72 -0.36 10.47 8.53
C TYR A 72 0.84 11.30 8.05
N ASP A 73 1.79 10.70 7.31
CA ASP A 73 2.97 11.36 6.74
C ASP A 73 3.45 10.62 5.48
N SER A 74 4.36 11.23 4.74
CA SER A 74 5.05 10.57 3.63
C SER A 74 6.37 9.99 4.10
N PHE A 75 6.67 8.77 3.65
CA PHE A 75 7.85 8.01 4.06
C PHE A 75 8.57 7.41 2.87
N LEU A 76 9.87 7.20 3.00
CA LEU A 76 10.60 6.21 2.19
C LEU A 76 10.51 4.84 2.86
N THR A 77 10.61 3.78 2.08
CA THR A 77 10.82 2.43 2.63
C THR A 77 12.29 2.13 2.80
N ARG A 78 12.64 1.22 3.71
CA ARG A 78 14.01 0.72 3.85
C ARG A 78 14.52 0.14 2.52
N THR A 79 13.70 -0.68 1.85
CA THR A 79 14.02 -1.24 0.52
C THR A 79 14.31 -0.15 -0.51
N GLY A 80 13.50 0.91 -0.57
CA GLY A 80 13.70 2.04 -1.47
C GLY A 80 15.01 2.79 -1.21
N THR A 81 15.40 2.95 0.06
CA THR A 81 16.66 3.59 0.45
C THR A 81 17.87 2.70 0.20
N GLU A 82 17.79 1.40 0.48
CA GLU A 82 18.86 0.43 0.23
C GLU A 82 19.18 0.32 -1.27
N ARG A 83 18.14 0.24 -2.11
CA ARG A 83 18.27 0.21 -3.58
C ARG A 83 19.04 1.42 -4.12
N ARG A 84 18.96 2.57 -3.45
CA ARG A 84 19.64 3.83 -3.82
C ARG A 84 20.94 4.08 -3.04
N GLY A 85 21.38 3.16 -2.20
CA GLY A 85 22.60 3.32 -1.40
C GLY A 85 22.54 4.49 -0.40
N MET A 86 21.35 4.84 0.09
CA MET A 86 21.17 5.98 0.99
C MET A 86 21.55 5.62 2.43
N LYS A 87 22.22 6.56 3.13
CA LYS A 87 22.58 6.37 4.54
C LYS A 87 21.40 6.70 5.44
N LEU A 88 21.15 5.85 6.42
CA LEU A 88 20.08 6.01 7.42
C LEU A 88 20.63 6.52 8.75
N SER A 89 19.85 7.34 9.44
CA SER A 89 20.09 7.75 10.83
C SER A 89 18.85 7.43 11.65
N ASN A 90 19.00 6.67 12.73
CA ASN A 90 17.89 6.33 13.62
C ASN A 90 17.39 7.58 14.35
N LEU A 91 16.07 7.79 14.37
CA LEU A 91 15.45 8.93 15.09
C LEU A 91 15.04 8.59 16.53
N GLY A 92 15.15 7.34 16.95
CA GLY A 92 14.64 6.86 18.24
C GLY A 92 13.11 7.01 18.38
N ARG A 93 12.38 7.03 17.26
CA ARG A 93 10.93 7.16 17.18
C ARG A 93 10.35 5.95 16.49
N VAL A 94 9.07 5.70 16.73
CA VAL A 94 8.30 4.65 16.08
C VAL A 94 7.07 5.23 15.40
N ALA A 95 6.65 4.59 14.30
CA ALA A 95 5.34 4.75 13.69
C ALA A 95 4.46 3.57 14.11
N GLN A 96 3.16 3.77 14.21
CA GLN A 96 2.19 2.71 14.44
C GLN A 96 1.39 2.48 13.16
N GLY A 97 1.35 1.22 12.71
CA GLY A 97 0.53 0.77 11.60
C GLY A 97 -0.36 -0.41 11.99
N VAL A 98 -0.97 -1.07 11.02
CA VAL A 98 -1.81 -2.27 11.23
C VAL A 98 -0.98 -3.42 11.78
N GLY A 99 0.29 -3.55 11.38
CA GLY A 99 1.25 -4.54 11.87
C GLY A 99 1.99 -4.11 13.15
N GLY A 100 1.45 -3.18 13.97
CA GLY A 100 2.11 -2.75 15.21
C GLY A 100 3.06 -1.56 15.00
N PHE A 101 4.27 -1.66 15.57
CA PHE A 101 5.23 -0.55 15.54
C PHE A 101 6.34 -0.79 14.52
N SER A 102 6.74 0.27 13.83
CA SER A 102 7.92 0.30 12.94
C SER A 102 8.87 1.40 13.38
N SER A 103 10.17 1.11 13.42
CA SER A 103 11.20 2.09 13.73
C SER A 103 11.29 3.15 12.63
N ILE A 104 11.45 4.42 13.04
CA ILE A 104 11.60 5.54 12.11
C ILE A 104 13.06 5.95 12.03
N TYR A 105 13.60 5.86 10.83
CA TYR A 105 14.88 6.45 10.46
C TYR A 105 14.66 7.72 9.65
N GLN A 106 15.73 8.43 9.36
CA GLN A 106 15.75 9.52 8.38
C GLN A 106 16.93 9.40 7.45
N THR A 107 16.77 9.97 6.26
CA THR A 107 17.81 10.06 5.25
C THR A 107 17.77 11.43 4.57
N ARG A 108 18.90 11.84 3.98
CA ARG A 108 18.96 13.04 3.13
C ARG A 108 18.48 12.72 1.73
N ILE A 109 17.62 13.57 1.22
CA ILE A 109 17.21 13.58 -0.19
C ILE A 109 17.77 14.83 -0.90
N LYS A 110 18.06 14.68 -2.18
CA LYS A 110 18.40 15.80 -3.08
C LYS A 110 17.18 16.26 -3.85
N GLU A 111 16.30 15.30 -4.16
CA GLU A 111 15.10 15.50 -4.96
C GLU A 111 14.07 14.43 -4.62
N PHE A 112 12.81 14.85 -4.57
CA PHE A 112 11.65 13.98 -4.49
C PHE A 112 10.56 14.54 -5.40
N VAL A 113 10.10 13.75 -6.37
CA VAL A 113 9.07 14.15 -7.35
C VAL A 113 7.95 13.13 -7.34
N ALA A 114 6.72 13.61 -7.19
CA ALA A 114 5.51 12.81 -7.35
C ALA A 114 4.45 13.64 -8.08
N GLY A 115 4.14 13.25 -9.32
CA GLY A 115 3.24 14.02 -10.19
C GLY A 115 3.70 15.47 -10.36
N PRO A 116 2.82 16.46 -10.07
CA PRO A 116 3.14 17.88 -10.22
C PRO A 116 4.05 18.42 -9.10
N ALA A 117 4.18 17.70 -7.99
CA ALA A 117 4.91 18.17 -6.82
C ALA A 117 6.38 17.76 -6.86
N ARG A 118 7.24 18.72 -6.55
CA ARG A 118 8.68 18.54 -6.46
C ARG A 118 9.20 19.16 -5.15
N SER A 119 9.98 18.40 -4.41
CA SER A 119 10.72 18.86 -3.24
C SER A 119 12.21 18.71 -3.50
N GLU A 120 12.99 19.74 -3.20
CA GLU A 120 14.44 19.75 -3.35
C GLU A 120 15.11 19.85 -1.99
N ARG A 121 16.17 19.06 -1.79
CA ARG A 121 17.06 19.08 -0.64
C ARG A 121 16.35 19.10 0.72
N GLY A 122 16.26 17.96 1.34
CA GLY A 122 15.64 17.84 2.65
C GLY A 122 16.01 16.54 3.36
N HIS A 123 15.27 16.27 4.41
CA HIS A 123 15.30 14.98 5.08
C HIS A 123 13.92 14.34 4.92
N MET A 124 13.90 13.04 4.62
CA MET A 124 12.68 12.25 4.65
C MET A 124 12.80 11.16 5.70
N ARG A 125 11.66 10.86 6.32
CA ARG A 125 11.51 9.74 7.24
C ARG A 125 11.52 8.44 6.46
N VAL A 126 12.02 7.38 7.08
CA VAL A 126 12.12 6.04 6.51
C VAL A 126 11.49 5.07 7.49
N LEU A 127 10.55 4.27 7.01
CA LEU A 127 10.01 3.13 7.75
C LEU A 127 10.87 1.91 7.49
N SER A 128 11.28 1.20 8.56
CA SER A 128 12.14 0.03 8.44
C SER A 128 11.37 -1.27 8.40
N ASP A 129 10.27 -1.35 9.16
CA ASP A 129 9.63 -2.61 9.49
C ASP A 129 8.26 -2.69 8.82
N PHE A 130 8.09 -3.73 8.03
CA PHE A 130 6.84 -4.12 7.38
C PHE A 130 6.70 -5.63 7.55
N GLY A 131 5.51 -6.13 7.73
CA GLY A 131 5.24 -7.57 7.76
C GLY A 131 5.50 -8.28 6.42
N PHE A 132 6.04 -7.55 5.43
CA PHE A 132 6.38 -8.04 4.08
C PHE A 132 7.50 -7.16 3.47
N THR A 133 8.12 -7.62 2.38
CA THR A 133 9.07 -6.78 1.62
C THR A 133 8.29 -5.86 0.68
N PRO A 134 8.31 -4.52 0.89
CA PRO A 134 7.57 -3.59 0.03
C PRO A 134 8.04 -3.62 -1.42
N SER A 135 7.09 -3.67 -2.36
CA SER A 135 7.35 -3.53 -3.80
C SER A 135 7.44 -2.07 -4.26
N PHE A 136 7.29 -1.13 -3.32
CA PHE A 136 7.37 0.32 -3.53
C PHE A 136 8.51 0.94 -2.72
N ASP A 137 8.97 2.11 -3.17
CA ASP A 137 10.11 2.82 -2.60
C ASP A 137 9.73 3.88 -1.59
N ALA A 138 8.50 4.40 -1.71
CA ALA A 138 7.97 5.46 -0.85
C ALA A 138 6.47 5.32 -0.63
N ILE A 139 5.97 6.01 0.40
CA ILE A 139 4.56 6.21 0.70
C ILE A 139 4.25 7.70 0.55
N LEU A 140 3.26 8.05 -0.27
CA LEU A 140 2.69 9.38 -0.38
C LEU A 140 1.51 9.45 0.58
N GLY A 141 1.69 10.10 1.72
CA GLY A 141 0.68 10.20 2.76
C GLY A 141 -0.29 11.37 2.58
N ALA A 142 -1.30 11.43 3.45
CA ALA A 142 -2.35 12.45 3.45
C ALA A 142 -1.84 13.89 3.43
N PRO A 143 -0.78 14.29 4.18
CA PRO A 143 -0.27 15.66 4.12
C PRO A 143 0.26 16.07 2.75
N PHE A 144 0.69 15.12 1.92
CA PHE A 144 1.08 15.36 0.54
C PHE A 144 -0.14 15.38 -0.39
N LEU A 145 -1.03 14.39 -0.26
CA LEU A 145 -2.14 14.16 -1.17
C LEU A 145 -3.29 15.17 -0.98
N LEU A 146 -3.53 15.64 0.24
CA LEU A 146 -4.68 16.45 0.62
C LEU A 146 -4.36 17.95 0.82
N GLN A 147 -3.31 18.45 0.16
CA GLN A 147 -3.00 19.89 0.15
C GLN A 147 -4.01 20.72 -0.63
N THR A 148 -4.73 20.07 -1.54
CA THR A 148 -5.76 20.64 -2.40
C THR A 148 -6.93 19.67 -2.49
N ASP A 149 -7.94 19.99 -3.28
CA ASP A 149 -9.01 19.05 -3.55
C ASP A 149 -8.48 17.88 -4.39
N LEU A 150 -8.77 16.64 -3.95
CA LEU A 150 -8.27 15.41 -4.54
C LEU A 150 -9.41 14.56 -5.09
N GLU A 151 -9.40 14.30 -6.39
CA GLU A 151 -10.26 13.30 -7.03
C GLU A 151 -9.53 11.96 -7.13
N ILE A 152 -10.19 10.87 -6.77
CA ILE A 152 -9.73 9.50 -6.84
C ILE A 152 -10.66 8.72 -7.75
N SER A 153 -10.11 8.09 -8.79
CA SER A 153 -10.86 7.20 -9.69
C SER A 153 -10.00 5.98 -10.03
N LEU A 154 -10.22 4.87 -9.33
CA LEU A 154 -9.53 3.62 -9.63
C LEU A 154 -10.03 2.99 -10.94
N ALA A 155 -11.28 3.25 -11.33
CA ALA A 155 -11.84 2.81 -12.61
C ALA A 155 -11.08 3.41 -13.82
N THR A 156 -10.59 4.65 -13.70
CA THR A 156 -9.77 5.30 -14.74
C THR A 156 -8.27 5.28 -14.41
N LYS A 157 -7.87 4.68 -13.28
CA LYS A 157 -6.49 4.63 -12.78
C LYS A 157 -5.83 6.02 -12.73
N GLU A 158 -6.55 6.99 -12.19
CA GLU A 158 -6.08 8.37 -12.14
C GLU A 158 -6.49 9.05 -10.84
N MET A 159 -5.58 9.84 -10.28
CA MET A 159 -5.89 10.88 -9.30
C MET A 159 -5.69 12.25 -9.93
N LYS A 160 -6.57 13.20 -9.57
CA LYS A 160 -6.48 14.60 -10.03
C LYS A 160 -6.48 15.54 -8.85
N PHE A 161 -5.63 16.56 -8.94
CA PHE A 161 -5.56 17.65 -7.98
C PHE A 161 -6.20 18.89 -8.55
N PHE A 162 -7.03 19.56 -7.75
CA PHE A 162 -7.77 20.74 -8.19
C PHE A 162 -7.50 21.93 -7.29
N GLN A 163 -7.43 23.09 -7.91
CA GLN A 163 -7.42 24.40 -7.24
C GLN A 163 -8.78 25.06 -7.46
N PRO A 164 -9.64 25.16 -6.42
CA PRO A 164 -10.88 25.91 -6.50
C PRO A 164 -10.61 27.42 -6.37
N VAL A 165 -11.28 28.22 -7.20
CA VAL A 165 -11.23 29.68 -7.14
C VAL A 165 -12.66 30.20 -7.17
N ASN A 166 -13.09 30.89 -6.11
CA ASN A 166 -14.43 31.45 -5.93
C ASN A 166 -15.56 30.40 -6.05
N CYS A 167 -15.34 29.19 -5.56
CA CYS A 167 -16.28 28.08 -5.71
C CYS A 167 -17.31 27.99 -4.57
N GLY A 168 -17.02 28.54 -3.39
CA GLY A 168 -17.96 28.57 -2.26
C GLY A 168 -18.68 27.23 -2.05
N ASP A 169 -20.02 27.27 -2.13
CA ASP A 169 -20.87 26.08 -2.04
C ASP A 169 -21.24 25.47 -3.38
N THR A 170 -20.58 25.86 -4.49
CA THR A 170 -20.80 25.27 -5.80
C THR A 170 -20.55 23.76 -5.75
N HIS A 171 -21.43 22.96 -6.38
CA HIS A 171 -21.22 21.53 -6.52
C HIS A 171 -19.95 21.25 -7.36
N LEU A 172 -18.98 20.53 -6.78
CA LEU A 172 -17.66 20.33 -7.38
C LEU A 172 -17.51 19.02 -8.17
N ALA A 173 -18.42 18.06 -7.99
CA ALA A 173 -18.42 16.83 -8.78
C ALA A 173 -18.89 17.11 -10.22
N TYR A 174 -17.99 17.66 -11.02
CA TYR A 174 -18.25 18.10 -12.40
C TYR A 174 -18.67 16.96 -13.36
N TRP A 175 -18.46 15.72 -12.96
CA TRP A 175 -18.81 14.53 -13.74
C TRP A 175 -20.21 13.99 -13.43
N ASP A 176 -20.82 14.41 -12.30
CA ASP A 176 -22.09 13.87 -11.80
C ASP A 176 -22.79 14.92 -10.93
N ALA A 177 -23.92 15.42 -11.40
CA ALA A 177 -24.71 16.41 -10.66
C ALA A 177 -25.43 15.80 -9.44
N ASP A 178 -25.64 14.49 -9.45
CA ASP A 178 -26.33 13.73 -8.42
C ASP A 178 -25.36 13.02 -7.46
N ALA A 179 -24.05 13.31 -7.53
CA ALA A 179 -23.06 12.76 -6.63
C ALA A 179 -23.46 12.97 -5.16
N LEU A 180 -23.35 11.95 -4.34
CA LEU A 180 -23.58 12.02 -2.90
C LEU A 180 -22.65 13.05 -2.28
N VAL A 181 -23.20 13.93 -1.44
CA VAL A 181 -22.43 14.97 -0.75
C VAL A 181 -22.40 14.65 0.74
N ILE A 182 -21.20 14.35 1.26
CA ILE A 182 -21.00 13.91 2.63
C ILE A 182 -20.07 14.90 3.33
N PRO A 183 -20.51 15.58 4.39
CA PRO A 183 -19.64 16.46 5.15
C PRO A 183 -18.59 15.65 5.92
N PHE A 184 -17.40 16.21 6.09
CA PHE A 184 -16.34 15.62 6.88
C PHE A 184 -15.67 16.64 7.81
N ASP A 185 -15.03 16.12 8.84
CA ASP A 185 -14.16 16.86 9.75
C ASP A 185 -12.70 16.42 9.54
N THR A 186 -11.75 17.25 9.95
CA THR A 186 -10.32 16.91 9.99
C THR A 186 -9.84 16.89 11.42
N SER A 187 -8.90 15.98 11.75
CA SER A 187 -8.40 15.85 13.13
C SER A 187 -7.55 17.05 13.57
N SER A 188 -6.75 17.59 12.64
CA SER A 188 -5.93 18.79 12.85
C SER A 188 -5.40 19.31 11.51
N GLU A 189 -4.78 20.50 11.51
CA GLU A 189 -4.09 21.03 10.32
C GLU A 189 -2.88 20.18 9.91
N THR A 190 -2.27 19.45 10.86
CA THR A 190 -1.09 18.61 10.62
C THR A 190 -1.42 17.17 10.23
N THR A 191 -2.65 16.73 10.46
CA THR A 191 -3.20 15.43 10.05
C THR A 191 -4.50 15.64 9.31
N PRO A 192 -4.45 15.93 8.00
CA PRO A 192 -5.61 16.39 7.24
C PRO A 192 -6.59 15.28 6.85
N ASN A 193 -6.40 14.03 7.31
CA ASN A 193 -7.27 12.91 6.98
C ASN A 193 -8.74 13.26 7.29
N PRO A 194 -9.63 13.23 6.29
CA PRO A 194 -11.04 13.53 6.48
C PRO A 194 -11.75 12.43 7.25
N TYR A 195 -12.45 12.79 8.34
CA TYR A 195 -13.34 11.88 9.05
C TYR A 195 -14.78 12.15 8.66
N PHE A 196 -15.47 11.12 8.26
CA PHE A 196 -16.90 11.20 7.95
C PHE A 196 -17.65 10.04 8.61
N MET A 197 -18.98 10.14 8.62
CA MET A 197 -19.82 9.16 9.30
C MET A 197 -20.45 8.22 8.27
N VAL A 198 -20.39 6.92 8.58
CA VAL A 198 -21.11 5.85 7.89
C VAL A 198 -21.96 5.07 8.87
N LEU A 199 -22.88 4.24 8.39
CA LEU A 199 -23.67 3.34 9.23
C LEU A 199 -23.33 1.89 8.85
N VAL A 200 -23.04 1.04 9.83
CA VAL A 200 -22.93 -0.41 9.64
C VAL A 200 -24.00 -1.07 10.50
N ASN A 201 -24.92 -1.80 9.89
CA ASN A 201 -26.11 -2.33 10.55
C ASN A 201 -26.90 -1.24 11.32
N GLY A 202 -26.94 0.00 10.80
CA GLY A 202 -27.60 1.14 11.45
C GLY A 202 -26.79 1.82 12.57
N VAL A 203 -25.60 1.31 12.90
CA VAL A 203 -24.73 1.89 13.95
C VAL A 203 -23.78 2.90 13.32
N LYS A 204 -23.77 4.14 13.86
CA LYS A 204 -22.84 5.20 13.41
C LYS A 204 -21.39 4.85 13.71
N MET A 205 -20.53 5.03 12.69
CA MET A 205 -19.10 4.75 12.75
C MET A 205 -18.30 5.85 12.05
N ARG A 206 -17.11 6.13 12.59
CA ARG A 206 -16.17 7.07 12.02
C ARG A 206 -15.33 6.36 10.94
N ALA A 207 -15.33 6.87 9.73
CA ALA A 207 -14.58 6.33 8.60
C ALA A 207 -13.60 7.35 8.02
N ILE A 208 -12.56 6.85 7.36
CA ILE A 208 -11.67 7.61 6.47
C ILE A 208 -11.56 6.91 5.12
N ILE A 209 -11.24 7.65 4.06
CA ILE A 209 -10.80 7.08 2.78
C ILE A 209 -9.33 6.68 2.93
N ASP A 210 -9.02 5.42 2.61
CA ASP A 210 -7.69 4.84 2.77
C ASP A 210 -7.27 4.08 1.49
N THR A 211 -6.57 4.76 0.59
CA THR A 211 -6.02 4.14 -0.63
C THR A 211 -4.80 3.25 -0.39
N GLY A 212 -4.27 3.23 0.85
CA GLY A 212 -3.26 2.27 1.29
C GLY A 212 -3.84 0.92 1.71
N ALA A 213 -5.16 0.85 1.92
CA ALA A 213 -5.87 -0.37 2.30
C ALA A 213 -6.45 -1.06 1.05
N ALA A 214 -5.89 -2.22 0.67
CA ALA A 214 -6.38 -3.00 -0.48
C ALA A 214 -7.86 -3.42 -0.35
N ALA A 215 -8.39 -3.43 0.86
CA ALA A 215 -9.79 -3.70 1.16
C ALA A 215 -10.28 -2.91 2.38
N THR A 216 -11.57 -2.64 2.37
CA THR A 216 -12.26 -2.02 3.49
C THR A 216 -12.18 -2.90 4.73
N THR A 217 -11.83 -2.26 5.85
CA THR A 217 -11.74 -2.94 7.14
C THR A 217 -12.45 -2.16 8.23
N ILE A 218 -13.09 -2.91 9.15
CA ILE A 218 -13.69 -2.41 10.38
C ILE A 218 -12.88 -2.90 11.59
N SER A 219 -12.68 -2.05 12.59
CA SER A 219 -12.04 -2.48 13.83
C SER A 219 -12.93 -3.49 14.57
N LEU A 220 -12.33 -4.49 15.23
CA LEU A 220 -13.09 -5.49 16.00
C LEU A 220 -14.01 -4.85 17.05
N ALA A 221 -13.56 -3.76 17.67
CA ALA A 221 -14.40 -3.01 18.63
C ALA A 221 -15.63 -2.41 17.96
N ALA A 222 -15.49 -1.81 16.78
CA ALA A 222 -16.60 -1.26 16.01
C ALA A 222 -17.54 -2.36 15.47
N ALA A 223 -16.98 -3.46 14.97
CA ALA A 223 -17.75 -4.60 14.50
C ALA A 223 -18.64 -5.20 15.60
N ARG A 224 -18.11 -5.29 16.84
CA ARG A 224 -18.91 -5.71 18.01
C ARG A 224 -20.05 -4.75 18.31
N ARG A 225 -19.85 -3.43 18.15
CA ARG A 225 -20.95 -2.43 18.29
C ARG A 225 -22.02 -2.64 17.20
N ALA A 226 -21.63 -3.07 16.00
CA ALA A 226 -22.55 -3.43 14.90
C ALA A 226 -23.23 -4.81 15.08
N GLY A 227 -22.99 -5.49 16.21
CA GLY A 227 -23.61 -6.76 16.55
C GLY A 227 -22.81 -8.00 16.19
N LEU A 228 -21.52 -7.86 15.78
CA LEU A 228 -20.65 -9.01 15.50
C LEU A 228 -20.44 -9.88 16.74
N LYS A 229 -20.63 -11.19 16.56
CA LYS A 229 -20.22 -12.24 17.50
C LYS A 229 -19.21 -13.13 16.79
N LEU A 230 -17.99 -13.27 17.35
CA LEU A 230 -16.91 -14.02 16.70
C LEU A 230 -17.18 -15.54 16.58
N ASP A 231 -18.05 -16.07 17.40
CA ASP A 231 -18.51 -17.47 17.41
C ASP A 231 -19.70 -17.73 16.48
N ALA A 232 -20.19 -16.72 15.77
CA ALA A 232 -21.27 -16.90 14.81
C ALA A 232 -20.82 -17.70 13.58
N PRO A 233 -21.69 -18.54 13.01
CA PRO A 233 -21.32 -19.47 11.93
C PRO A 233 -20.96 -18.79 10.60
N ASP A 234 -21.36 -17.53 10.43
CA ASP A 234 -21.05 -16.67 9.28
C ASP A 234 -19.75 -15.87 9.44
N VAL A 235 -19.08 -15.99 10.59
CA VAL A 235 -17.79 -15.36 10.86
C VAL A 235 -16.67 -16.37 10.61
N THR A 236 -15.74 -16.04 9.74
CA THR A 236 -14.61 -16.90 9.44
C THR A 236 -13.32 -16.21 9.83
N LYS A 237 -12.50 -16.88 10.64
CA LYS A 237 -11.13 -16.43 10.88
C LYS A 237 -10.31 -16.63 9.61
N ALA A 238 -9.77 -15.53 9.05
CA ALA A 238 -9.06 -15.51 7.76
C ALA A 238 -7.55 -15.30 7.92
N GLY A 239 -7.00 -15.68 9.08
CA GLY A 239 -5.57 -15.53 9.35
C GLY A 239 -5.21 -14.17 9.93
N HIS A 240 -4.27 -13.48 9.30
CA HIS A 240 -3.72 -12.22 9.80
C HIS A 240 -3.56 -11.20 8.69
N VAL A 241 -3.68 -9.93 9.03
CA VAL A 241 -3.32 -8.81 8.16
C VAL A 241 -1.91 -8.36 8.53
N VAL A 242 -1.13 -8.04 7.51
CA VAL A 242 0.20 -7.45 7.61
C VAL A 242 0.17 -6.01 7.06
N GLY A 243 1.08 -5.18 7.52
CA GLY A 243 1.20 -3.78 7.09
C GLY A 243 2.48 -3.17 7.64
N VAL A 244 2.45 -1.87 7.94
CA VAL A 244 3.53 -1.20 8.65
C VAL A 244 3.62 -1.78 10.07
N GLY A 245 4.83 -2.25 10.47
CA GLY A 245 5.12 -3.00 11.69
C GLY A 245 5.33 -4.49 11.42
N ASP A 246 5.94 -5.21 12.37
CA ASP A 246 6.29 -6.63 12.25
C ASP A 246 5.22 -7.58 12.83
N ASP A 247 4.24 -7.03 13.56
CA ASP A 247 3.18 -7.81 14.18
C ASP A 247 2.13 -8.22 13.14
N LYS A 248 1.46 -9.33 13.41
CA LYS A 248 0.34 -9.85 12.63
C LYS A 248 -0.97 -9.53 13.36
N ALA A 249 -1.84 -8.69 12.80
CA ALA A 249 -3.15 -8.39 13.36
C ALA A 249 -4.15 -9.50 12.99
N ALA A 250 -4.89 -10.02 13.97
CA ALA A 250 -5.91 -11.05 13.73
C ALA A 250 -7.01 -10.49 12.82
N PHE A 251 -7.48 -11.32 11.88
CA PHE A 251 -8.36 -10.95 10.81
C PHE A 251 -9.51 -11.96 10.63
N TRP A 252 -10.71 -11.44 10.44
CA TRP A 252 -11.93 -12.22 10.20
C TRP A 252 -12.70 -11.64 9.01
N HIS A 253 -13.46 -12.48 8.34
CA HIS A 253 -14.46 -12.08 7.35
C HIS A 253 -15.86 -12.30 7.89
N THR A 254 -16.75 -11.37 7.60
CA THR A 254 -18.19 -11.49 7.82
C THR A 254 -18.95 -10.53 6.92
N ALA A 255 -20.17 -10.92 6.55
CA ALA A 255 -21.09 -10.05 5.83
C ALA A 255 -21.96 -9.26 6.85
N PHE A 256 -21.85 -7.93 6.85
CA PHE A 256 -22.78 -7.06 7.56
C PHE A 256 -24.06 -6.89 6.75
N LYS A 257 -25.23 -6.85 7.41
CA LYS A 257 -26.53 -6.72 6.72
C LYS A 257 -26.59 -5.48 5.85
N SER A 258 -26.01 -4.36 6.33
CA SER A 258 -25.96 -3.12 5.57
C SER A 258 -24.72 -2.29 5.90
N PHE A 259 -24.19 -1.64 4.89
CA PHE A 259 -23.25 -0.51 4.99
C PHE A 259 -23.91 0.68 4.31
N GLN A 260 -23.94 1.85 4.95
CA GLN A 260 -24.56 3.04 4.40
C GLN A 260 -23.60 4.23 4.43
N ILE A 261 -23.45 4.90 3.30
CA ILE A 261 -22.69 6.14 3.13
C ILE A 261 -23.60 7.20 2.47
N GLY A 262 -23.90 8.29 3.20
CA GLY A 262 -24.92 9.23 2.75
C GLY A 262 -26.27 8.53 2.57
N GLU A 263 -26.84 8.61 1.36
CA GLU A 263 -28.10 7.95 0.99
C GLU A 263 -27.91 6.55 0.37
N GLU A 264 -26.70 6.21 -0.01
CA GLU A 264 -26.39 4.91 -0.59
C GLU A 264 -26.34 3.81 0.48
N VAL A 265 -27.07 2.71 0.23
CA VAL A 265 -27.14 1.54 1.11
C VAL A 265 -26.67 0.30 0.37
N ILE A 266 -25.54 -0.26 0.79
CA ILE A 266 -24.99 -1.50 0.28
C ILE A 266 -25.42 -2.64 1.19
N GLN A 267 -26.16 -3.60 0.64
CA GLN A 267 -26.65 -4.77 1.37
C GLN A 267 -25.60 -5.91 1.34
N ASN A 268 -25.55 -6.70 2.42
CA ASN A 268 -24.66 -7.84 2.58
C ASN A 268 -23.18 -7.47 2.35
N ALA A 269 -22.75 -6.35 2.93
CA ALA A 269 -21.40 -5.82 2.80
C ALA A 269 -20.37 -6.77 3.46
N ASP A 270 -19.51 -7.41 2.66
CA ASP A 270 -18.43 -8.26 3.15
C ASP A 270 -17.23 -7.39 3.51
N ILE A 271 -17.11 -7.06 4.78
CA ILE A 271 -16.08 -6.15 5.31
C ILE A 271 -15.14 -6.94 6.22
N GLY A 272 -13.85 -6.77 5.99
CA GLY A 272 -12.81 -7.38 6.82
C GLY A 272 -12.80 -6.82 8.24
N VAL A 273 -12.78 -7.70 9.25
CA VAL A 273 -12.68 -7.29 10.67
C VAL A 273 -11.25 -7.46 11.15
N VAL A 274 -10.65 -6.38 11.65
CA VAL A 274 -9.24 -6.36 12.09
C VAL A 274 -9.14 -5.98 13.56
N GLU A 275 -8.33 -6.72 14.32
CA GLU A 275 -8.00 -6.34 15.69
C GLU A 275 -6.99 -5.19 15.70
N ARG A 276 -7.47 -3.95 15.56
CA ARG A 276 -6.65 -2.73 15.67
C ARG A 276 -6.74 -2.15 17.08
N LYS A 277 -5.59 -1.78 17.67
CA LYS A 277 -5.50 -1.14 18.98
C LYS A 277 -5.13 0.33 18.81
N GLY A 278 -5.70 1.19 19.67
CA GLY A 278 -5.27 2.59 19.76
C GLY A 278 -5.72 3.51 18.61
N SER A 279 -6.65 3.08 17.75
CA SER A 279 -7.22 3.90 16.68
C SER A 279 -8.60 4.40 17.08
N ASP A 280 -8.88 5.68 16.85
CA ASP A 280 -10.19 6.31 16.96
C ASP A 280 -11.01 6.25 15.66
N VAL A 281 -10.43 5.66 14.61
CA VAL A 281 -11.08 5.36 13.34
C VAL A 281 -11.68 3.96 13.39
N ASP A 282 -12.97 3.85 13.15
CA ASP A 282 -13.70 2.58 13.15
C ASP A 282 -13.49 1.83 11.83
N ILE A 283 -13.50 2.55 10.70
CA ILE A 283 -13.47 1.97 9.35
C ILE A 283 -12.39 2.65 8.50
N LEU A 284 -11.58 1.82 7.83
CA LEU A 284 -10.75 2.22 6.70
C LEU A 284 -11.52 1.82 5.43
N LEU A 285 -11.98 2.80 4.65
CA LEU A 285 -12.70 2.56 3.40
C LEU A 285 -11.68 2.43 2.27
N GLY A 286 -11.45 1.21 1.84
CA GLY A 286 -10.33 0.80 1.01
C GLY A 286 -10.63 0.72 -0.48
N ASP A 287 -9.70 0.10 -1.21
CA ASP A 287 -9.74 0.02 -2.67
C ASP A 287 -10.93 -0.76 -3.23
N ASP A 288 -11.46 -1.75 -2.50
CA ASP A 288 -12.65 -2.51 -2.88
C ASP A 288 -13.91 -1.62 -2.99
N PHE A 289 -14.01 -0.57 -2.18
CA PHE A 289 -15.01 0.47 -2.33
C PHE A 289 -14.62 1.44 -3.47
N LEU A 290 -13.37 1.89 -3.51
CA LEU A 290 -12.89 2.91 -4.45
C LEU A 290 -12.87 2.42 -5.91
N ARG A 291 -12.80 1.09 -6.16
CA ARG A 291 -12.95 0.54 -7.53
C ARG A 291 -14.35 0.71 -8.09
N SER A 292 -15.36 0.71 -7.24
CA SER A 292 -16.76 0.89 -7.64
C SER A 292 -17.25 2.33 -7.52
N HIS A 293 -16.43 3.25 -6.97
CA HIS A 293 -16.81 4.62 -6.72
C HIS A 293 -15.74 5.61 -7.18
N ARG A 294 -16.19 6.72 -7.76
CA ARG A 294 -15.37 7.91 -7.98
C ARG A 294 -15.57 8.86 -6.81
N VAL A 295 -14.49 9.28 -6.19
CA VAL A 295 -14.51 10.07 -4.96
C VAL A 295 -13.74 11.37 -5.17
N LEU A 296 -14.34 12.51 -4.81
CA LEU A 296 -13.65 13.78 -4.66
C LEU A 296 -13.60 14.17 -3.18
N ILE A 297 -12.42 14.30 -2.65
CA ILE A 297 -12.16 14.86 -1.33
C ILE A 297 -11.96 16.37 -1.50
N ALA A 298 -13.04 17.13 -1.37
CA ALA A 298 -13.03 18.58 -1.51
C ALA A 298 -12.60 19.23 -0.19
N MET A 299 -11.28 19.32 0.03
CA MET A 299 -10.68 19.91 1.24
C MET A 299 -11.13 21.38 1.40
N SER A 300 -11.32 22.07 0.30
CA SER A 300 -11.78 23.48 0.25
C SER A 300 -13.18 23.69 0.82
N GLN A 301 -14.04 22.66 0.74
CA GLN A 301 -15.43 22.73 1.22
C GLN A 301 -15.70 21.81 2.42
N ARG A 302 -14.74 20.96 2.81
CA ARG A 302 -14.91 19.88 3.79
C ARG A 302 -16.08 18.96 3.43
N LYS A 303 -16.13 18.55 2.17
CA LYS A 303 -17.15 17.64 1.62
C LYS A 303 -16.51 16.54 0.80
N LEU A 304 -17.02 15.32 0.93
CA LEU A 304 -16.81 14.26 -0.04
C LEU A 304 -17.92 14.33 -1.07
N TYR A 305 -17.55 14.13 -2.33
CA TYR A 305 -18.48 13.83 -3.39
C TYR A 305 -18.22 12.41 -3.84
N VAL A 306 -19.24 11.56 -3.81
CA VAL A 306 -19.13 10.13 -4.10
C VAL A 306 -20.13 9.75 -5.17
N SER A 307 -19.68 9.09 -6.23
CA SER A 307 -20.54 8.57 -7.29
C SER A 307 -20.23 7.13 -7.56
N TYR A 308 -21.26 6.28 -7.60
CA TYR A 308 -21.11 4.90 -8.04
C TYR A 308 -20.80 4.86 -9.55
N VAL A 309 -19.76 4.10 -9.93
CA VAL A 309 -19.28 4.02 -11.31
C VAL A 309 -19.37 2.60 -11.90
N GLY A 310 -19.88 1.65 -11.13
CA GLY A 310 -20.06 0.25 -11.56
C GLY A 310 -19.24 -0.74 -10.72
N GLY A 311 -19.49 -2.02 -10.93
CA GLY A 311 -18.88 -3.09 -10.13
C GLY A 311 -19.67 -3.41 -8.85
N GLN A 312 -19.14 -4.30 -8.03
CA GLN A 312 -19.74 -4.63 -6.73
C GLN A 312 -18.81 -4.12 -5.61
N PRO A 313 -19.24 -3.12 -4.83
CA PRO A 313 -18.49 -2.73 -3.64
C PRO A 313 -18.52 -3.87 -2.61
N PHE A 314 -17.40 -4.12 -1.95
CA PHE A 314 -17.26 -5.19 -0.96
C PHE A 314 -17.58 -6.58 -1.53
N GLU A 315 -17.00 -6.91 -2.70
CA GLU A 315 -17.20 -8.19 -3.35
C GLU A 315 -16.73 -9.34 -2.44
N GLN A 316 -17.55 -10.39 -2.29
CA GLN A 316 -17.20 -11.53 -1.47
C GLN A 316 -15.99 -12.26 -2.04
N ARG A 317 -14.83 -12.09 -1.42
CA ARG A 317 -13.53 -12.64 -1.83
C ARG A 317 -13.47 -14.17 -1.85
N ARG A 318 -14.52 -14.86 -1.39
CA ARG A 318 -14.47 -16.31 -1.11
C ARG A 318 -14.75 -17.21 -2.29
N LYS A 319 -15.19 -16.74 -3.43
CA LYS A 319 -15.73 -17.63 -4.46
C LYS A 319 -15.30 -17.40 -5.91
N LEU A 320 -14.66 -16.28 -6.26
CA LEU A 320 -14.29 -15.99 -7.64
C LEU A 320 -13.01 -15.13 -7.69
N VAL A 321 -12.22 -15.31 -8.74
CA VAL A 321 -11.22 -14.29 -9.11
C VAL A 321 -11.98 -13.00 -9.38
N GLU A 322 -11.66 -11.94 -8.68
CA GLU A 322 -12.21 -10.62 -8.96
C GLU A 322 -11.88 -10.25 -10.42
N SER A 323 -12.86 -9.86 -11.21
CA SER A 323 -12.71 -9.63 -12.67
C SER A 323 -11.57 -8.67 -13.00
N TRP A 324 -11.39 -7.65 -12.18
CA TRP A 324 -10.32 -6.66 -12.36
C TRP A 324 -8.91 -7.25 -12.21
N ILE A 325 -8.71 -8.29 -11.37
CA ILE A 325 -7.41 -8.98 -11.25
C ILE A 325 -7.10 -9.73 -12.54
N GLN A 326 -8.10 -10.40 -13.12
CA GLN A 326 -7.96 -11.07 -14.40
C GLN A 326 -7.66 -10.08 -15.53
N GLU A 327 -8.37 -8.96 -15.57
CA GLU A 327 -8.15 -7.88 -16.56
C GLU A 327 -6.73 -7.29 -16.46
N GLU A 328 -6.24 -7.02 -15.25
CA GLU A 328 -4.86 -6.57 -15.03
C GLU A 328 -3.83 -7.61 -15.49
N ALA A 329 -4.05 -8.88 -15.17
CA ALA A 329 -3.15 -9.95 -15.56
C ALA A 329 -3.11 -10.16 -17.08
N ASP A 330 -4.25 -10.06 -17.75
CA ASP A 330 -4.37 -10.17 -19.21
C ASP A 330 -3.77 -8.92 -19.91
N ALA A 331 -3.84 -7.75 -19.26
CA ALA A 331 -3.16 -6.53 -19.71
C ALA A 331 -1.63 -6.58 -19.53
N GLY A 332 -1.07 -7.64 -18.92
CA GLY A 332 0.37 -7.85 -18.75
C GLY A 332 0.93 -7.35 -17.42
N ASN A 333 0.09 -6.98 -16.44
CA ASN A 333 0.55 -6.63 -15.12
C ASN A 333 1.15 -7.87 -14.42
N GLY A 334 2.47 -7.89 -14.24
CA GLY A 334 3.21 -9.02 -13.69
C GLY A 334 2.84 -9.32 -12.22
N ASP A 335 2.40 -8.34 -11.45
CA ASP A 335 1.96 -8.53 -10.07
C ASP A 335 0.58 -9.18 -10.01
N ALA A 336 -0.35 -8.79 -10.90
CA ALA A 336 -1.64 -9.45 -11.06
C ALA A 336 -1.50 -10.90 -11.56
N GLN A 337 -0.57 -11.15 -12.50
CA GLN A 337 -0.24 -12.50 -12.96
C GLN A 337 0.31 -13.36 -11.82
N MET A 338 1.18 -12.80 -10.96
CA MET A 338 1.69 -13.47 -9.77
C MET A 338 0.57 -13.74 -8.75
N ARG A 339 -0.37 -12.80 -8.57
CA ARG A 339 -1.54 -12.99 -7.71
C ARG A 339 -2.39 -14.16 -8.19
N LEU A 340 -2.67 -14.27 -9.50
CA LEU A 340 -3.38 -15.42 -10.09
C LEU A 340 -2.60 -16.72 -9.89
N ALA A 341 -1.28 -16.72 -10.08
CA ALA A 341 -0.46 -17.90 -9.83
C ALA A 341 -0.65 -18.41 -8.39
N ASN A 342 -0.62 -17.53 -7.40
CA ASN A 342 -0.83 -17.88 -6.00
C ASN A 342 -2.26 -18.36 -5.73
N MET A 343 -3.28 -17.72 -6.30
CA MET A 343 -4.68 -18.13 -6.14
C MET A 343 -4.90 -19.56 -6.64
N TYR A 344 -4.36 -19.91 -7.82
CA TYR A 344 -4.43 -21.26 -8.33
C TYR A 344 -3.55 -22.27 -7.57
N ALA A 345 -2.42 -21.83 -7.00
CA ALA A 345 -1.58 -22.70 -6.16
C ALA A 345 -2.32 -23.17 -4.89
N HIS A 346 -3.00 -22.24 -4.21
CA HIS A 346 -3.59 -22.48 -2.88
C HIS A 346 -5.10 -22.74 -2.93
N GLY A 347 -5.77 -22.56 -4.07
CA GLY A 347 -7.22 -22.67 -4.16
C GLY A 347 -7.97 -21.48 -3.55
N ASP A 348 -7.34 -20.29 -3.55
CA ASP A 348 -7.90 -19.07 -3.01
C ASP A 348 -8.86 -18.43 -4.03
N GLY A 349 -10.16 -18.54 -3.81
CA GLY A 349 -11.21 -18.07 -4.73
C GLY A 349 -11.37 -18.90 -6.01
N VAL A 350 -10.54 -19.89 -6.25
CA VAL A 350 -10.59 -20.84 -7.38
C VAL A 350 -10.25 -22.25 -6.90
N ALA A 351 -10.57 -23.26 -7.70
CA ALA A 351 -10.05 -24.60 -7.44
C ALA A 351 -8.53 -24.62 -7.62
N SER A 352 -7.80 -25.26 -6.69
CA SER A 352 -6.35 -25.42 -6.81
C SER A 352 -5.99 -26.16 -8.10
N ASP A 353 -5.08 -25.57 -8.87
CA ASP A 353 -4.58 -26.12 -10.15
C ASP A 353 -3.09 -25.72 -10.32
N ALA A 354 -2.20 -26.66 -10.01
CA ALA A 354 -0.77 -26.46 -10.11
C ALA A 354 -0.30 -26.16 -11.56
N GLN A 355 -0.98 -26.69 -12.57
CA GLN A 355 -0.61 -26.42 -13.97
C GLN A 355 -0.94 -24.99 -14.37
N THR A 356 -2.13 -24.51 -14.04
CA THR A 356 -2.56 -23.12 -14.28
C THR A 356 -1.73 -22.14 -13.46
N SER A 357 -1.46 -22.46 -12.20
CA SER A 357 -0.52 -21.69 -11.34
C SER A 357 0.84 -21.53 -12.02
N GLY A 358 1.44 -22.63 -12.48
CA GLY A 358 2.74 -22.61 -13.18
C GLY A 358 2.73 -21.73 -14.43
N LYS A 359 1.66 -21.77 -15.23
CA LYS A 359 1.51 -20.91 -16.42
C LYS A 359 1.49 -19.42 -16.06
N TRP A 360 0.74 -19.04 -15.02
CA TRP A 360 0.67 -17.67 -14.56
C TRP A 360 1.99 -17.21 -13.94
N LEU A 361 2.67 -18.08 -13.16
CA LEU A 361 3.99 -17.82 -12.62
C LEU A 361 5.02 -17.49 -13.71
N GLU A 362 5.04 -18.28 -14.80
CA GLU A 362 5.94 -18.02 -15.94
C GLU A 362 5.61 -16.74 -16.68
N LYS A 363 4.32 -16.41 -16.88
CA LYS A 363 3.90 -15.11 -17.42
C LYS A 363 4.39 -13.96 -16.53
N ALA A 364 4.17 -14.06 -15.22
CA ALA A 364 4.61 -13.05 -14.26
C ALA A 364 6.14 -12.88 -14.28
N ALA A 365 6.90 -13.96 -14.36
CA ALA A 365 8.35 -13.91 -14.47
C ALA A 365 8.79 -13.22 -15.78
N ALA A 366 8.16 -13.53 -16.90
CA ALA A 366 8.40 -12.89 -18.19
C ALA A 366 8.05 -11.40 -18.18
N SER A 367 7.01 -10.98 -17.46
CA SER A 367 6.66 -9.58 -17.24
C SER A 367 7.59 -8.87 -16.25
N GLY A 368 8.62 -9.55 -15.73
CA GLY A 368 9.65 -9.00 -14.86
C GLY A 368 9.22 -8.85 -13.40
N ASN A 369 8.15 -9.55 -12.95
CA ASN A 369 7.80 -9.60 -11.54
C ASN A 369 8.95 -10.20 -10.71
N ALA A 370 9.34 -9.52 -9.63
CA ALA A 370 10.50 -9.91 -8.84
C ALA A 370 10.31 -11.23 -8.08
N TYR A 371 9.15 -11.42 -7.47
CA TYR A 371 8.82 -12.65 -6.73
C TYR A 371 8.65 -13.84 -7.69
N ALA A 372 7.97 -13.65 -8.82
CA ALA A 372 7.85 -14.70 -9.83
C ALA A 372 9.22 -15.15 -10.35
N ASN A 373 10.13 -14.21 -10.57
CA ASN A 373 11.50 -14.53 -10.95
C ASN A 373 12.28 -15.24 -9.84
N LEU A 374 12.06 -14.89 -8.57
CA LEU A 374 12.63 -15.60 -7.42
C LEU A 374 12.12 -17.05 -7.36
N TYR A 375 10.80 -17.25 -7.36
CA TYR A 375 10.21 -18.59 -7.23
C TYR A 375 10.50 -19.48 -8.45
N SER A 376 10.38 -18.93 -9.67
CA SER A 376 10.74 -19.65 -10.88
C SER A 376 12.23 -19.98 -10.94
N GLY A 377 13.10 -19.04 -10.54
CA GLY A 377 14.54 -19.26 -10.45
C GLY A 377 14.90 -20.39 -9.47
N ARG A 378 14.29 -20.41 -8.28
CA ARG A 378 14.46 -21.51 -7.30
C ARG A 378 13.93 -22.84 -7.83
N SER A 379 12.80 -22.83 -8.53
CA SER A 379 12.24 -24.03 -9.17
C SER A 379 13.20 -24.60 -10.23
N LEU A 380 13.76 -23.74 -11.06
CA LEU A 380 14.77 -24.12 -12.07
C LEU A 380 16.04 -24.70 -11.43
N LEU A 381 16.50 -24.15 -10.31
CA LEU A 381 17.63 -24.72 -9.56
C LEU A 381 17.33 -26.14 -9.08
N ARG A 382 16.14 -26.39 -8.53
CA ARG A 382 15.73 -27.74 -8.11
C ARG A 382 15.64 -28.73 -9.28
N GLN A 383 15.34 -28.24 -10.49
CA GLN A 383 15.32 -29.02 -11.73
C GLN A 383 16.72 -29.21 -12.34
N GLY A 384 17.80 -28.71 -11.72
CA GLY A 384 19.15 -28.77 -12.26
C GLY A 384 19.47 -27.76 -13.37
N ARG A 385 18.55 -26.83 -13.65
CA ARG A 385 18.65 -25.84 -14.73
C ARG A 385 19.26 -24.53 -14.24
N ALA A 386 20.45 -24.61 -13.66
CA ALA A 386 21.13 -23.46 -13.03
C ALA A 386 21.41 -22.31 -14.00
N GLY A 387 21.68 -22.61 -15.27
CA GLY A 387 21.90 -21.59 -16.33
C GLY A 387 20.68 -20.71 -16.56
N ASP A 388 19.48 -21.29 -16.53
CA ASP A 388 18.21 -20.57 -16.67
C ASP A 388 17.81 -19.87 -15.37
N ALA A 389 18.20 -20.43 -14.23
CA ALA A 389 17.89 -19.88 -12.89
C ALA A 389 18.64 -18.57 -12.62
N ALA A 390 19.94 -18.51 -12.96
CA ALA A 390 20.81 -17.38 -12.59
C ALA A 390 20.31 -16.01 -13.07
N PRO A 391 19.88 -15.78 -14.32
CA PRO A 391 19.37 -14.48 -14.77
C PRO A 391 18.08 -14.10 -14.05
N ARG A 392 17.19 -15.05 -13.73
CA ARG A 392 15.94 -14.79 -12.99
C ARG A 392 16.23 -14.37 -11.56
N LEU A 393 17.11 -15.10 -10.87
CA LEU A 393 17.52 -14.77 -9.50
C LEU A 393 18.27 -13.43 -9.43
N ARG A 394 19.05 -13.09 -10.45
CA ARG A 394 19.70 -11.78 -10.56
C ARG A 394 18.67 -10.66 -10.65
N LEU A 395 17.68 -10.81 -11.54
CA LEU A 395 16.60 -9.83 -11.69
C LEU A 395 15.78 -9.69 -10.39
N ALA A 396 15.49 -10.80 -9.72
CA ALA A 396 14.80 -10.77 -8.43
C ALA A 396 15.60 -9.97 -7.39
N LEU A 397 16.91 -10.23 -7.27
CA LEU A 397 17.78 -9.53 -6.31
C LEU A 397 17.95 -8.04 -6.66
N ASP A 398 18.00 -7.68 -7.95
CA ASP A 398 18.07 -6.28 -8.39
C ASP A 398 16.84 -5.47 -7.96
N LYS A 399 15.65 -6.09 -8.05
CA LYS A 399 14.39 -5.46 -7.67
C LYS A 399 14.09 -5.55 -6.17
N LEU A 400 14.56 -6.59 -5.50
CA LEU A 400 14.34 -6.85 -4.07
C LEU A 400 15.69 -7.01 -3.36
N PRO A 401 16.52 -5.97 -3.24
CA PRO A 401 17.87 -6.08 -2.66
C PRO A 401 17.86 -6.50 -1.17
N ALA A 402 16.76 -6.28 -0.47
CA ALA A 402 16.58 -6.75 0.90
C ALA A 402 16.23 -8.25 0.99
N ASN A 403 15.86 -8.91 -0.11
CA ASN A 403 15.58 -10.34 -0.13
C ASN A 403 16.88 -11.16 -0.16
N ARG A 404 17.41 -11.46 1.02
CA ARG A 404 18.69 -12.18 1.21
C ARG A 404 18.64 -13.62 0.66
N ASN A 405 17.46 -14.25 0.64
CA ASN A 405 17.29 -15.60 0.08
C ASN A 405 17.52 -15.65 -1.43
N ALA A 406 17.20 -14.57 -2.15
CA ALA A 406 17.51 -14.43 -3.57
C ALA A 406 19.04 -14.45 -3.81
N ALA A 407 19.81 -13.77 -2.94
CA ALA A 407 21.28 -13.73 -3.05
C ALA A 407 21.92 -15.10 -2.78
N LEU A 408 21.42 -15.85 -1.78
CA LEU A 408 21.88 -17.21 -1.49
C LEU A 408 21.60 -18.14 -2.69
N ALA A 409 20.38 -18.12 -3.21
CA ALA A 409 19.99 -18.94 -4.36
C ALA A 409 20.80 -18.57 -5.63
N LEU A 410 21.04 -17.28 -5.88
CA LEU A 410 21.89 -16.83 -6.99
C LEU A 410 23.31 -17.36 -6.87
N TYR A 411 23.89 -17.36 -5.67
CA TYR A 411 25.22 -17.92 -5.43
C TYR A 411 25.29 -19.40 -5.80
N ILE A 412 24.29 -20.20 -5.40
CA ILE A 412 24.21 -21.62 -5.79
C ILE A 412 24.11 -21.78 -7.31
N ALA A 413 23.31 -20.93 -7.99
CA ALA A 413 23.21 -20.95 -9.44
C ALA A 413 24.55 -20.64 -10.11
N ARG A 414 25.29 -19.65 -9.60
CA ARG A 414 26.64 -19.29 -10.07
C ARG A 414 27.64 -20.42 -9.87
N LEU A 415 27.61 -21.09 -8.74
CA LEU A 415 28.47 -22.26 -8.48
C LEU A 415 28.23 -23.37 -9.50
N ARG A 416 26.96 -23.77 -9.70
CA ARG A 416 26.58 -24.83 -10.63
C ARG A 416 26.87 -24.50 -12.11
N THR A 417 27.05 -23.22 -12.43
CA THR A 417 27.41 -22.75 -13.79
C THR A 417 28.91 -22.41 -13.95
N GLY A 418 29.76 -22.74 -12.97
CA GLY A 418 31.20 -22.47 -13.02
C GLY A 418 31.57 -21.00 -12.80
N GLN A 419 30.65 -20.17 -12.32
CA GLN A 419 30.86 -18.73 -12.10
C GLN A 419 31.09 -18.38 -10.62
N ALA A 420 31.89 -19.20 -9.92
CA ALA A 420 32.07 -19.12 -8.48
C ALA A 420 32.56 -17.74 -7.99
N GLU A 421 33.52 -17.12 -8.67
CA GLU A 421 34.10 -15.83 -8.28
C GLU A 421 33.08 -14.68 -8.44
N LEU A 422 32.29 -14.69 -9.52
CA LEU A 422 31.19 -13.75 -9.69
C LEU A 422 30.16 -13.92 -8.57
N GLY A 423 29.80 -15.18 -8.27
CA GLY A 423 28.87 -15.49 -7.19
C GLY A 423 29.35 -14.99 -5.82
N ARG A 424 30.65 -15.17 -5.51
CA ARG A 424 31.24 -14.64 -4.26
C ARG A 424 31.12 -13.13 -4.15
N THR A 425 31.42 -12.43 -5.25
CA THR A 425 31.33 -10.96 -5.30
C THR A 425 29.88 -10.47 -5.13
N GLU A 426 28.93 -11.09 -5.84
CA GLU A 426 27.51 -10.77 -5.75
C GLU A 426 26.98 -11.03 -4.33
N LEU A 427 27.32 -12.19 -3.74
CA LEU A 427 26.91 -12.55 -2.37
C LEU A 427 27.49 -11.59 -1.33
N ALA A 428 28.81 -11.33 -1.38
CA ALA A 428 29.45 -10.40 -0.46
C ALA A 428 28.85 -8.99 -0.54
N THR A 429 28.52 -8.53 -1.75
CA THR A 429 27.87 -7.22 -1.98
C THR A 429 26.45 -7.18 -1.38
N ALA A 430 25.67 -8.25 -1.56
CA ALA A 430 24.30 -8.33 -1.05
C ALA A 430 24.25 -8.29 0.50
N PHE A 431 25.27 -8.83 1.15
CA PHE A 431 25.38 -8.88 2.62
C PHE A 431 26.29 -7.78 3.23
N ALA A 432 26.91 -6.92 2.42
CA ALA A 432 27.83 -5.87 2.92
C ALA A 432 27.18 -4.85 3.86
N ARG A 433 25.86 -4.78 3.90
CA ARG A 433 25.07 -3.86 4.73
C ARG A 433 24.23 -4.55 5.81
N SER A 434 24.35 -5.88 5.92
CA SER A 434 23.70 -6.66 6.98
C SER A 434 24.55 -6.61 8.25
N GLU A 435 23.91 -6.63 9.41
CA GLU A 435 24.62 -6.99 10.65
C GLU A 435 24.98 -8.48 10.60
N ASP A 436 26.12 -8.87 11.17
CA ASP A 436 26.67 -10.23 11.01
C ASP A 436 25.77 -11.33 11.63
N ASP A 437 24.88 -10.96 12.54
CA ASP A 437 23.91 -11.83 13.21
C ASP A 437 22.50 -11.77 12.62
N GLU A 438 22.23 -10.85 11.68
CA GLU A 438 20.93 -10.74 11.02
C GLU A 438 20.69 -11.96 10.12
N TRP A 439 19.63 -12.73 10.38
CA TRP A 439 19.27 -13.89 9.57
C TRP A 439 18.93 -13.49 8.12
N PRO A 440 19.47 -14.18 7.04
CA PRO A 440 20.32 -15.38 7.06
C PRO A 440 21.84 -15.10 6.87
N ALA A 441 22.38 -14.00 7.40
CA ALA A 441 23.81 -13.66 7.25
C ALA A 441 24.77 -14.79 7.66
N PRO A 442 24.52 -15.61 8.72
CA PRO A 442 25.36 -16.75 9.04
C PRO A 442 25.49 -17.76 7.89
N VAL A 443 24.43 -18.00 7.11
CA VAL A 443 24.47 -18.88 5.92
C VAL A 443 25.38 -18.30 4.83
N ALA A 444 25.27 -16.99 4.58
CA ALA A 444 26.14 -16.31 3.61
C ALA A 444 27.62 -16.35 4.07
N ALA A 445 27.88 -16.16 5.36
CA ALA A 445 29.21 -16.26 5.93
C ALA A 445 29.81 -17.70 5.74
N PHE A 446 28.98 -18.73 5.89
CA PHE A 446 29.35 -20.11 5.61
C PHE A 446 29.70 -20.32 4.13
N TYR A 447 28.86 -19.84 3.20
CA TYR A 447 29.14 -19.91 1.76
C TYR A 447 30.44 -19.22 1.36
N LEU A 448 30.81 -18.16 2.06
CA LEU A 448 32.05 -17.41 1.87
C LEU A 448 33.25 -18.01 2.60
N GLY A 449 33.09 -19.13 3.35
CA GLY A 449 34.13 -19.78 4.12
C GLY A 449 34.59 -19.03 5.37
N LYS A 450 33.73 -18.11 5.90
CA LYS A 450 34.04 -17.28 7.08
C LYS A 450 33.60 -17.91 8.40
N THR A 451 32.72 -18.91 8.38
CA THR A 451 32.19 -19.59 9.58
C THR A 451 31.97 -21.07 9.30
N SER A 452 31.85 -21.89 10.35
CA SER A 452 31.57 -23.33 10.26
C SER A 452 30.09 -23.64 10.26
N ALA A 453 29.69 -24.81 9.75
CA ALA A 453 28.32 -25.31 9.79
C ALA A 453 27.76 -25.37 11.23
N GLU A 454 28.60 -25.79 12.19
CA GLU A 454 28.21 -25.85 13.60
C GLU A 454 27.86 -24.48 14.16
N GLN A 455 28.64 -23.43 13.82
CA GLN A 455 28.36 -22.06 14.23
C GLN A 455 27.07 -21.53 13.63
N VAL A 456 26.82 -21.83 12.35
CA VAL A 456 25.54 -21.44 11.68
C VAL A 456 24.34 -22.07 12.40
N LEU A 457 24.41 -23.39 12.71
CA LEU A 457 23.30 -24.08 13.38
C LEU A 457 23.08 -23.59 14.81
N LYS A 458 24.16 -23.22 15.51
CA LYS A 458 24.06 -22.59 16.83
C LYS A 458 23.33 -21.25 16.75
N GLN A 459 23.80 -20.33 15.90
CA GLN A 459 23.19 -19.00 15.71
C GLN A 459 21.74 -19.09 15.23
N ALA A 460 21.44 -20.01 14.31
CA ALA A 460 20.07 -20.26 13.86
C ALA A 460 19.14 -20.67 15.02
N GLY A 461 19.68 -21.36 16.03
CA GLY A 461 18.93 -21.84 17.19
C GLY A 461 18.71 -20.82 18.30
N GLU A 462 19.36 -19.66 18.28
CA GLU A 462 19.29 -18.65 19.36
C GLU A 462 17.94 -17.93 19.40
N ASP A 463 17.24 -17.85 18.28
CA ASP A 463 15.89 -17.28 18.22
C ASP A 463 14.87 -18.23 18.87
N ARG A 464 14.20 -17.77 19.91
CA ARG A 464 13.23 -18.59 20.67
C ARG A 464 12.00 -18.99 19.86
N ALA A 465 11.56 -18.16 18.94
CA ALA A 465 10.34 -18.38 18.15
C ALA A 465 10.64 -19.13 16.83
N LEU A 466 11.73 -18.78 16.17
CA LEU A 466 12.04 -19.23 14.80
C LEU A 466 13.25 -20.18 14.74
N GLY A 467 13.89 -20.49 15.87
CA GLY A 467 15.14 -21.22 15.89
C GLY A 467 15.09 -22.62 15.28
N ALA A 468 13.99 -23.35 15.43
CA ALA A 468 13.81 -24.64 14.76
C ALA A 468 13.70 -24.47 13.24
N LYS A 469 12.85 -23.55 12.76
CA LYS A 469 12.66 -23.23 11.34
C LYS A 469 13.98 -22.74 10.71
N ARG A 470 14.69 -21.80 11.36
CA ARG A 470 15.99 -21.30 10.88
C ARG A 470 17.04 -22.38 10.79
N ARG A 471 17.10 -23.33 11.75
CA ARG A 471 18.02 -24.48 11.67
C ARG A 471 17.76 -25.35 10.45
N CYS A 472 16.50 -25.67 10.17
CA CYS A 472 16.14 -26.45 8.98
C CYS A 472 16.48 -25.70 7.70
N MET A 473 16.17 -24.40 7.61
CA MET A 473 16.57 -23.57 6.46
C MET A 473 18.10 -23.53 6.29
N ALA A 474 18.86 -23.43 7.38
CA ALA A 474 20.32 -23.46 7.31
C ALA A 474 20.85 -24.80 6.79
N ILE A 475 20.31 -25.90 7.30
CA ILE A 475 20.70 -27.26 6.87
C ILE A 475 20.40 -27.45 5.39
N ASP A 476 19.22 -27.10 4.92
CA ASP A 476 18.84 -27.21 3.50
C ASP A 476 19.74 -26.33 2.60
N SER A 477 20.04 -25.11 3.03
CA SER A 477 20.96 -24.23 2.29
C SER A 477 22.39 -24.78 2.22
N MET A 478 22.92 -25.31 3.34
CA MET A 478 24.25 -25.92 3.39
C MET A 478 24.30 -27.22 2.58
N LEU A 479 23.21 -28.01 2.56
CA LEU A 479 23.10 -29.19 1.71
C LEU A 479 23.20 -28.81 0.23
N GLU A 480 22.41 -27.84 -0.25
CA GLU A 480 22.48 -27.35 -1.63
C GLU A 480 23.87 -26.83 -2.00
N PHE A 481 24.57 -26.20 -1.05
CA PHE A 481 25.94 -25.72 -1.27
C PHE A 481 26.94 -26.86 -1.46
N HIS A 482 26.90 -27.89 -0.60
CA HIS A 482 27.78 -29.07 -0.74
C HIS A 482 27.47 -29.86 -2.02
N GLU A 483 26.20 -30.01 -2.38
CA GLU A 483 25.80 -30.58 -3.68
C GLU A 483 26.39 -29.79 -4.87
N ALA A 484 26.31 -28.46 -4.82
CA ALA A 484 26.82 -27.59 -5.88
C ALA A 484 28.35 -27.65 -6.01
N GLN A 485 29.06 -28.00 -4.94
CA GLN A 485 30.52 -28.21 -4.92
C GLN A 485 30.93 -29.64 -5.24
N GLY A 486 30.01 -30.61 -5.27
CA GLY A 486 30.32 -32.03 -5.40
C GLY A 486 30.95 -32.64 -4.12
N ASP A 487 30.75 -32.01 -2.97
CA ASP A 487 31.26 -32.47 -1.66
C ASP A 487 30.34 -33.53 -1.06
N SER A 488 30.60 -34.79 -1.38
CA SER A 488 29.80 -35.91 -0.91
C SER A 488 29.81 -36.08 0.64
N ALA A 489 30.90 -35.72 1.33
CA ALA A 489 30.99 -35.80 2.77
C ALA A 489 30.09 -34.75 3.44
N GLY A 490 30.13 -33.52 2.96
CA GLY A 490 29.23 -32.44 3.39
C GLY A 490 27.76 -32.76 3.15
N VAL A 491 27.45 -33.33 1.99
CA VAL A 491 26.06 -33.78 1.66
C VAL A 491 25.58 -34.82 2.69
N GLN A 492 26.38 -35.85 3.00
CA GLN A 492 26.00 -36.85 3.98
C GLN A 492 25.82 -36.27 5.37
N ALA A 493 26.70 -35.35 5.79
CA ALA A 493 26.62 -34.70 7.10
C ALA A 493 25.35 -33.87 7.23
N MET A 494 25.03 -33.06 6.22
CA MET A 494 23.80 -32.22 6.21
C MET A 494 22.53 -33.06 6.12
N ALA A 495 22.52 -34.12 5.32
CA ALA A 495 21.41 -35.07 5.24
C ALA A 495 21.14 -35.78 6.60
N ALA A 496 22.17 -36.11 7.34
CA ALA A 496 22.04 -36.65 8.71
C ALA A 496 21.47 -35.60 9.67
N ALA A 497 22.01 -34.37 9.65
CA ALA A 497 21.51 -33.24 10.44
C ALA A 497 20.02 -32.95 10.16
N ARG A 498 19.60 -33.01 8.89
CA ARG A 498 18.20 -32.79 8.46
C ARG A 498 17.27 -33.84 9.13
N LYS A 499 17.64 -35.11 9.10
CA LYS A 499 16.87 -36.17 9.77
C LYS A 499 16.74 -35.95 11.27
N GLN A 500 17.77 -35.37 11.91
CA GLN A 500 17.78 -35.12 13.33
C GLN A 500 16.98 -33.91 13.76
N HIS A 501 16.99 -32.85 12.96
CA HIS A 501 16.48 -31.53 13.37
C HIS A 501 15.19 -31.07 12.64
N CYS A 502 14.81 -31.71 11.50
CA CYS A 502 13.72 -31.25 10.63
C CYS A 502 12.63 -32.34 10.40
N SER A 503 12.47 -33.29 11.33
CA SER A 503 11.63 -34.47 11.12
C SER A 503 10.12 -34.29 11.28
N ASN A 504 9.63 -33.10 11.63
CA ASN A 504 8.20 -32.88 11.96
C ASN A 504 7.48 -31.72 11.25
N ASP A 505 8.11 -31.04 10.27
CA ASP A 505 7.45 -29.93 9.57
C ASP A 505 6.61 -30.45 8.38
N LYS A 506 5.49 -31.15 8.65
CA LYS A 506 4.45 -31.38 7.67
C LYS A 506 3.33 -30.33 7.70
N ASP A 507 3.30 -29.49 8.73
CA ASP A 507 2.21 -28.55 8.99
C ASP A 507 2.48 -27.09 8.57
N ASP A 508 3.70 -26.73 8.14
CA ASP A 508 4.08 -25.33 7.81
C ASP A 508 4.37 -25.09 6.32
N ALA A 509 3.82 -25.91 5.41
CA ALA A 509 3.99 -25.72 3.96
C ALA A 509 3.15 -24.54 3.39
N ASP A 510 2.33 -23.90 4.21
CA ASP A 510 1.34 -22.89 3.79
C ASP A 510 1.75 -21.43 4.10
N ASP A 511 2.96 -21.18 4.63
CA ASP A 511 3.38 -19.83 5.07
C ASP A 511 4.62 -19.24 4.34
N ASP A 512 4.98 -19.73 3.13
CA ASP A 512 6.06 -19.13 2.31
C ASP A 512 5.53 -18.38 1.09
#